data_1bdaec552637f062a6ff868b8a9db855
#
_entry.id   1bdaec552637f062a6ff868b8a9db855
#
_cell.length_a   1.000
_cell.length_b   1.000
_cell.length_c   1.000
_cell.angle_alpha   90.00
_cell.angle_beta   90.00
_cell.angle_gamma   90.00
#
_symmetry.space_group_name_H-M   'P 1'
#
loop_
_entity.id
_entity.type
_entity.pdbx_description
1 polymer ?
#
loop_
_entity_poly.entity_id
_entity_poly.type
_entity_poly.pdbx_seq_one_letter_code
_entity_poly.pdbx_strand_id
1 'polypeptide(L)'
;FCGSEECGLLGSKAYVQDHEKELEQMVLNINLDMIGCIMGKFIACCTSEEKLVHYIEYLASETGFGMAARQGVYSSDSTPFADKGIPAVSFARIASGNTATIHNRYDTMDVMKAEHMAKDVAFITAFTEHMACAKHCPVSKEIPENMKEKLDIYLNRKRDNTAH
;
A
#
# COMPACT_ATOMS: atom_id res chain seq x y z
N PHE A 1 -6.42 3.36 -12.35
CA PHE A 1 -6.97 2.02 -12.02
C PHE A 1 -6.16 0.97 -12.74
N CYS A 2 -5.55 0.06 -11.97
CA CYS A 2 -4.83 -1.08 -12.54
C CYS A 2 -5.80 -2.26 -12.70
N GLY A 3 -5.90 -2.79 -13.91
CA GLY A 3 -6.73 -3.95 -14.19
C GLY A 3 -6.00 -5.27 -13.93
N SER A 4 -6.77 -6.34 -13.70
CA SER A 4 -6.23 -7.71 -13.57
C SER A 4 -5.20 -7.88 -12.43
N GLU A 5 -5.43 -7.21 -11.30
CA GLU A 5 -4.60 -7.35 -10.10
C GLU A 5 -4.58 -8.81 -9.65
N GLU A 6 -5.75 -9.43 -9.53
CA GLU A 6 -5.98 -10.82 -9.11
C GLU A 6 -5.39 -11.88 -10.08
N CYS A 7 -5.04 -11.47 -11.28
CA CYS A 7 -4.36 -12.31 -12.27
C CYS A 7 -2.82 -12.19 -12.19
N GLY A 8 -2.31 -11.62 -11.12
CA GLY A 8 -0.88 -11.46 -10.86
C GLY A 8 -0.33 -10.09 -11.19
N LEU A 9 -1.05 -9.03 -10.82
CA LEU A 9 -0.63 -7.63 -10.93
C LEU A 9 -0.37 -7.20 -12.38
N LEU A 10 -1.17 -7.69 -13.34
CA LEU A 10 -0.87 -7.51 -14.77
C LEU A 10 -0.92 -6.04 -15.18
N GLY A 11 -1.91 -5.28 -14.70
CA GLY A 11 -2.08 -3.87 -15.06
C GLY A 11 -0.95 -3.00 -14.51
N SER A 12 -0.58 -3.15 -13.25
CA SER A 12 0.51 -2.40 -12.64
C SER A 12 1.88 -2.77 -13.21
N LYS A 13 2.12 -4.04 -13.55
CA LYS A 13 3.33 -4.49 -14.25
C LYS A 13 3.43 -3.87 -15.64
N ALA A 14 2.35 -3.88 -16.42
CA ALA A 14 2.31 -3.26 -17.73
C ALA A 14 2.56 -1.75 -17.62
N TYR A 15 1.89 -1.06 -16.68
CA TYR A 15 2.10 0.36 -16.46
C TYR A 15 3.56 0.70 -16.18
N VAL A 16 4.17 -0.02 -15.25
CA VAL A 16 5.58 0.20 -14.87
C VAL A 16 6.54 -0.04 -16.05
N GLN A 17 6.22 -1.00 -16.91
CA GLN A 17 7.01 -1.29 -18.11
C GLN A 17 6.85 -0.21 -19.18
N ASP A 18 5.62 0.21 -19.45
CA ASP A 18 5.31 1.14 -20.53
C ASP A 18 5.71 2.59 -20.20
N HIS A 19 5.80 2.94 -18.89
CA HIS A 19 6.07 4.29 -18.40
C HIS A 19 7.41 4.40 -17.67
N GLU A 20 8.40 3.59 -18.01
CA GLU A 20 9.68 3.51 -17.30
C GLU A 20 10.37 4.89 -17.13
N LYS A 21 10.28 5.75 -18.14
CA LYS A 21 10.86 7.11 -18.08
C LYS A 21 10.12 8.02 -17.08
N GLU A 22 8.84 7.82 -16.87
CA GLU A 22 8.04 8.61 -15.92
C GLU A 22 8.33 8.19 -14.48
N LEU A 23 8.73 6.93 -14.28
CA LEU A 23 9.08 6.41 -12.95
C LEU A 23 10.22 7.18 -12.29
N GLU A 24 11.14 7.73 -13.09
CA GLU A 24 12.24 8.56 -12.57
C GLU A 24 11.76 9.80 -11.83
N GLN A 25 10.58 10.30 -12.16
CA GLN A 25 9.97 11.48 -11.54
C GLN A 25 9.04 11.13 -10.38
N MET A 26 8.66 9.85 -10.23
CA MET A 26 7.80 9.41 -9.14
C MET A 26 8.58 9.40 -7.82
N VAL A 27 7.95 9.93 -6.78
CA VAL A 27 8.53 10.05 -5.44
C VAL A 27 7.95 9.01 -4.49
N LEU A 28 6.65 8.76 -4.63
CA LEU A 28 5.89 7.83 -3.78
C LEU A 28 4.73 7.24 -4.58
N ASN A 29 4.55 5.94 -4.51
CA ASN A 29 3.33 5.28 -4.94
C ASN A 29 2.37 5.16 -3.76
N ILE A 30 1.14 5.63 -3.93
CA ILE A 30 0.06 5.49 -2.95
C ILE A 30 -0.98 4.55 -3.53
N ASN A 31 -1.04 3.34 -3.03
CA ASN A 31 -1.95 2.31 -3.48
C ASN A 31 -3.14 2.18 -2.53
N LEU A 32 -4.34 2.05 -3.10
CA LEU A 32 -5.58 1.87 -2.36
C LEU A 32 -6.16 0.52 -2.71
N ASP A 33 -6.30 -0.33 -1.70
CA ASP A 33 -6.77 -1.68 -1.85
C ASP A 33 -7.74 -2.02 -0.71
N MET A 34 -8.88 -2.64 -1.03
CA MET A 34 -9.88 -3.06 -0.03
C MET A 34 -10.35 -1.97 0.94
N ILE A 35 -10.41 -0.71 0.54
CA ILE A 35 -10.92 0.39 1.38
C ILE A 35 -12.46 0.36 1.45
N GLY A 36 -13.03 0.94 2.52
CA GLY A 36 -14.49 1.06 2.69
C GLY A 36 -15.19 -0.19 3.22
N CYS A 37 -14.49 -1.28 3.46
CA CYS A 37 -15.08 -2.51 4.03
C CYS A 37 -15.58 -2.30 5.44
N ILE A 38 -16.69 -2.99 5.79
CA ILE A 38 -17.28 -2.94 7.14
C ILE A 38 -16.49 -3.70 8.18
N MET A 39 -15.65 -4.63 7.74
CA MET A 39 -14.82 -5.49 8.58
C MET A 39 -13.35 -5.13 8.43
N GLY A 40 -12.59 -5.39 9.46
CA GLY A 40 -11.15 -5.31 9.46
C GLY A 40 -10.59 -4.00 10.01
N LYS A 41 -9.29 -4.07 10.30
CA LYS A 41 -8.50 -2.92 10.75
C LYS A 41 -7.93 -2.20 9.54
N PHE A 42 -7.99 -0.88 9.54
CA PHE A 42 -7.30 -0.09 8.52
C PHE A 42 -5.80 -0.15 8.76
N ILE A 43 -5.06 -0.41 7.72
CA ILE A 43 -3.60 -0.54 7.78
C ILE A 43 -2.93 0.31 6.69
N ALA A 44 -1.68 0.69 6.95
CA ALA A 44 -0.73 1.14 5.94
C ALA A 44 0.48 0.18 5.94
N CYS A 45 0.74 -0.44 4.80
CA CYS A 45 1.93 -1.26 4.61
C CYS A 45 2.91 -0.49 3.72
N CYS A 46 4.08 -0.15 4.28
CA CYS A 46 5.04 0.74 3.66
C CYS A 46 6.25 -0.04 3.15
N THR A 47 6.42 -0.11 1.83
CA THR A 47 7.66 -0.57 1.20
C THR A 47 8.57 0.64 0.99
N SER A 48 9.07 1.18 2.10
CA SER A 48 9.82 2.44 2.16
C SER A 48 10.67 2.49 3.44
N GLU A 49 11.32 3.62 3.67
CA GLU A 49 11.99 3.89 4.95
C GLU A 49 10.97 4.01 6.11
N GLU A 50 11.43 3.74 7.33
CA GLU A 50 10.60 3.72 8.56
C GLU A 50 9.98 5.08 8.89
N LYS A 51 10.60 6.17 8.46
CA LYS A 51 10.06 7.52 8.62
C LYS A 51 8.66 7.69 8.05
N LEU A 52 8.34 7.00 6.94
CA LEU A 52 6.98 7.04 6.37
C LEU A 52 5.98 6.40 7.32
N VAL A 53 6.34 5.30 7.96
CA VAL A 53 5.49 4.64 8.98
C VAL A 53 5.19 5.60 10.11
N HIS A 54 6.22 6.20 10.71
CA HIS A 54 6.07 7.15 11.81
C HIS A 54 5.25 8.39 11.42
N TYR A 55 5.43 8.86 10.19
CA TYR A 55 4.65 10.00 9.70
C TYR A 55 3.15 9.65 9.59
N ILE A 56 2.83 8.47 9.05
CA ILE A 56 1.44 8.00 8.94
C ILE A 56 0.81 7.82 10.34
N GLU A 57 1.55 7.23 11.28
CA GLU A 57 1.09 7.06 12.66
C GLU A 57 0.85 8.41 13.36
N TYR A 58 1.74 9.38 13.15
CA TYR A 58 1.57 10.73 13.66
C TYR A 58 0.28 11.37 13.10
N LEU A 59 0.09 11.35 11.77
CA LEU A 59 -1.10 11.90 11.13
C LEU A 59 -2.38 11.20 11.59
N ALA A 60 -2.34 9.88 11.75
CA ALA A 60 -3.47 9.11 12.26
C ALA A 60 -3.84 9.51 13.70
N SER A 61 -2.82 9.74 14.55
CA SER A 61 -3.01 10.23 15.92
C SER A 61 -3.59 11.63 15.94
N GLU A 62 -3.06 12.53 15.11
CA GLU A 62 -3.53 13.92 15.00
C GLU A 62 -4.98 14.02 14.54
N THR A 63 -5.36 13.20 13.57
CA THR A 63 -6.72 13.17 13.03
C THR A 63 -7.69 12.28 13.79
N GLY A 64 -7.23 11.57 14.83
CA GLY A 64 -8.03 10.60 15.57
C GLY A 64 -8.48 9.39 14.73
N PHE A 65 -7.74 9.07 13.65
CA PHE A 65 -8.06 7.96 12.76
C PHE A 65 -7.43 6.65 13.24
N GLY A 66 -8.25 5.66 13.57
CA GLY A 66 -7.79 4.38 14.11
C GLY A 66 -7.20 3.46 13.04
N MET A 67 -5.87 3.31 13.01
CA MET A 67 -5.16 2.46 12.07
C MET A 67 -3.91 1.82 12.67
N ALA A 68 -3.20 1.03 11.87
CA ALA A 68 -1.82 0.61 12.13
C ALA A 68 -0.97 0.80 10.87
N ALA A 69 0.26 1.29 11.05
CA ALA A 69 1.24 1.34 9.99
C ALA A 69 2.41 0.40 10.28
N ARG A 70 3.06 -0.10 9.24
CA ARG A 70 4.25 -0.96 9.37
C ARG A 70 5.06 -0.96 8.09
N GLN A 71 6.36 -1.25 8.21
CA GLN A 71 7.16 -1.62 7.05
C GLN A 71 6.80 -3.05 6.58
N GLY A 72 6.73 -3.23 5.27
CA GLY A 72 6.50 -4.54 4.68
C GLY A 72 6.28 -4.47 3.17
N VAL A 73 6.20 -5.63 2.54
CA VAL A 73 5.69 -5.79 1.18
C VAL A 73 4.26 -6.28 1.29
N TYR A 74 3.34 -5.56 0.69
CA TYR A 74 1.94 -5.94 0.58
C TYR A 74 1.67 -6.40 -0.84
N SER A 75 1.11 -7.61 -0.98
CA SER A 75 0.78 -8.17 -2.30
C SER A 75 -0.34 -7.36 -2.96
N SER A 76 0.04 -6.38 -3.75
CA SER A 76 -0.88 -5.44 -4.40
C SER A 76 -0.19 -4.71 -5.55
N ASP A 77 -0.92 -3.86 -6.24
CA ASP A 77 -0.41 -3.04 -7.35
C ASP A 77 0.74 -2.08 -6.99
N SER A 78 1.03 -1.89 -5.70
CA SER A 78 2.22 -1.15 -5.26
C SER A 78 3.54 -1.91 -5.47
N THR A 79 3.50 -3.24 -5.51
CA THR A 79 4.70 -4.08 -5.58
C THR A 79 5.55 -3.85 -6.84
N PRO A 80 4.99 -3.77 -8.07
CA PRO A 80 5.78 -3.48 -9.26
C PRO A 80 6.48 -2.12 -9.23
N PHE A 81 5.88 -1.11 -8.60
CA PHE A 81 6.51 0.20 -8.40
C PHE A 81 7.67 0.11 -7.41
N ALA A 82 7.46 -0.59 -6.29
CA ALA A 82 8.51 -0.82 -5.30
C ALA A 82 9.69 -1.60 -5.90
N ASP A 83 9.43 -2.57 -6.77
CA ASP A 83 10.45 -3.33 -7.50
C ASP A 83 11.32 -2.45 -8.42
N LYS A 84 10.77 -1.35 -8.92
CA LYS A 84 11.51 -0.32 -9.68
C LYS A 84 12.17 0.74 -8.80
N GLY A 85 12.18 0.54 -7.49
CA GLY A 85 12.83 1.44 -6.54
C GLY A 85 11.99 2.64 -6.11
N ILE A 86 10.69 2.66 -6.40
CA ILE A 86 9.79 3.71 -5.98
C ILE A 86 9.21 3.35 -4.60
N PRO A 87 9.45 4.15 -3.56
CA PRO A 87 8.80 3.95 -2.27
C PRO A 87 7.28 3.83 -2.43
N ALA A 88 6.68 2.91 -1.71
CA ALA A 88 5.25 2.64 -1.85
C ALA A 88 4.56 2.49 -0.50
N VAL A 89 3.31 2.91 -0.44
CA VAL A 89 2.40 2.62 0.66
C VAL A 89 1.10 2.05 0.11
N SER A 90 0.67 0.92 0.68
CA SER A 90 -0.65 0.35 0.42
C SER A 90 -1.55 0.59 1.62
N PHE A 91 -2.66 1.29 1.41
CA PHE A 91 -3.73 1.44 2.37
C PHE A 91 -4.79 0.37 2.12
N ALA A 92 -5.12 -0.39 3.16
CA ALA A 92 -6.08 -1.49 3.07
C ALA A 92 -6.87 -1.69 4.36
N ARG A 93 -8.02 -2.38 4.28
CA ARG A 93 -8.70 -2.96 5.44
C ARG A 93 -8.47 -4.45 5.46
N ILE A 94 -7.86 -4.94 6.55
CA ILE A 94 -7.54 -6.36 6.71
C ILE A 94 -8.36 -6.93 7.86
N ALA A 95 -9.18 -7.94 7.55
CA ALA A 95 -9.88 -8.76 8.53
C ALA A 95 -9.10 -10.06 8.82
N SER A 96 -9.38 -10.70 9.94
CA SER A 96 -8.81 -12.02 10.22
C SER A 96 -9.34 -13.05 9.21
N GLY A 97 -8.53 -14.04 8.86
CA GLY A 97 -8.75 -14.95 7.73
C GLY A 97 -10.11 -15.62 7.63
N ASN A 98 -10.78 -15.90 8.77
CA ASN A 98 -12.09 -16.53 8.78
C ASN A 98 -13.28 -15.57 8.56
N THR A 99 -13.03 -14.27 8.57
CA THR A 99 -14.05 -13.22 8.37
C THR A 99 -13.87 -12.47 7.05
N ALA A 100 -12.78 -12.72 6.33
CA ALA A 100 -12.54 -12.11 5.03
C ALA A 100 -13.44 -12.74 3.96
N THR A 101 -14.07 -11.89 3.16
CA THR A 101 -14.90 -12.31 2.01
C THR A 101 -14.14 -12.23 0.69
N ILE A 102 -12.94 -11.68 0.71
CA ILE A 102 -12.05 -11.55 -0.45
C ILE A 102 -11.78 -12.90 -1.12
N HIS A 103 -11.70 -12.89 -2.44
CA HIS A 103 -11.44 -14.06 -3.30
C HIS A 103 -12.52 -15.15 -3.24
N ASN A 104 -13.75 -14.81 -2.88
CA ASN A 104 -14.86 -15.74 -2.89
C ASN A 104 -16.19 -15.08 -3.30
N ARG A 105 -17.22 -15.91 -3.51
CA ARG A 105 -18.55 -15.47 -3.96
C ARG A 105 -19.28 -14.50 -3.01
N TYR A 106 -18.80 -14.30 -1.80
CA TYR A 106 -19.38 -13.39 -0.81
C TYR A 106 -18.72 -12.00 -0.84
N ASP A 107 -17.76 -11.80 -1.71
CA ASP A 107 -17.16 -10.48 -1.98
C ASP A 107 -18.12 -9.66 -2.85
N THR A 108 -19.06 -9.03 -2.20
CA THR A 108 -20.15 -8.26 -2.81
C THR A 108 -20.18 -6.84 -2.24
N MET A 109 -20.96 -5.96 -2.85
CA MET A 109 -21.15 -4.59 -2.36
C MET A 109 -21.69 -4.51 -0.92
N ASP A 110 -22.29 -5.59 -0.39
CA ASP A 110 -22.84 -5.63 0.96
C ASP A 110 -21.75 -5.55 2.04
N VAL A 111 -20.50 -5.91 1.70
CA VAL A 111 -19.35 -5.81 2.62
C VAL A 111 -18.78 -4.40 2.70
N MET A 112 -19.30 -3.45 1.92
CA MET A 112 -18.86 -2.07 1.89
C MET A 112 -19.92 -1.15 2.50
N LYS A 113 -19.47 -0.03 3.10
CA LYS A 113 -20.35 1.04 3.56
C LYS A 113 -19.80 2.41 3.19
N ALA A 114 -20.67 3.28 2.70
CA ALA A 114 -20.34 4.63 2.32
C ALA A 114 -19.69 5.42 3.47
N GLU A 115 -20.12 5.21 4.71
CA GLU A 115 -19.54 5.87 5.89
C GLU A 115 -18.08 5.45 6.13
N HIS A 116 -17.78 4.15 5.99
CA HIS A 116 -16.41 3.64 6.12
C HIS A 116 -15.53 4.14 4.97
N MET A 117 -16.06 4.08 3.74
CA MET A 117 -15.38 4.62 2.57
C MET A 117 -15.06 6.11 2.75
N ALA A 118 -16.01 6.91 3.22
CA ALA A 118 -15.81 8.34 3.42
C ALA A 118 -14.71 8.62 4.48
N LYS A 119 -14.66 7.86 5.57
CA LYS A 119 -13.62 7.99 6.59
C LYS A 119 -12.24 7.60 6.05
N ASP A 120 -12.15 6.48 5.34
CA ASP A 120 -10.91 6.01 4.75
C ASP A 120 -10.39 7.03 3.72
N VAL A 121 -11.26 7.49 2.82
CA VAL A 121 -10.92 8.49 1.81
C VAL A 121 -10.49 9.81 2.43
N ALA A 122 -11.16 10.28 3.49
CA ALA A 122 -10.77 11.53 4.17
C ALA A 122 -9.35 11.46 4.72
N PHE A 123 -8.98 10.34 5.38
CA PHE A 123 -7.62 10.15 5.88
C PHE A 123 -6.59 10.06 4.74
N ILE A 124 -6.88 9.27 3.71
CA ILE A 124 -5.98 9.10 2.56
C ILE A 124 -5.78 10.42 1.82
N THR A 125 -6.86 11.21 1.68
CA THR A 125 -6.79 12.54 1.05
C THR A 125 -5.88 13.46 1.85
N ALA A 126 -6.07 13.56 3.17
CA ALA A 126 -5.20 14.36 4.03
C ALA A 126 -3.73 13.94 3.92
N PHE A 127 -3.46 12.64 3.96
CA PHE A 127 -2.12 12.10 3.75
C PHE A 127 -1.54 12.50 2.38
N THR A 128 -2.33 12.32 1.32
CA THR A 128 -1.88 12.61 -0.06
C THR A 128 -1.61 14.10 -0.25
N GLU A 129 -2.47 14.97 0.29
CA GLU A 129 -2.28 16.42 0.25
C GLU A 129 -1.01 16.84 0.98
N HIS A 130 -0.74 16.27 2.16
CA HIS A 130 0.49 16.53 2.91
C HIS A 130 1.73 16.10 2.11
N MET A 131 1.69 14.95 1.43
CA MET A 131 2.81 14.49 0.60
C MET A 131 2.99 15.40 -0.62
N ALA A 132 1.92 15.72 -1.33
CA ALA A 132 1.97 16.49 -2.57
C ALA A 132 2.33 17.97 -2.35
N CYS A 133 1.91 18.55 -1.23
CA CYS A 133 2.15 19.96 -0.88
C CYS A 133 3.43 20.18 -0.05
N ALA A 134 4.15 19.13 0.32
CA ALA A 134 5.37 19.25 1.11
C ALA A 134 6.45 20.02 0.33
N LYS A 135 7.04 21.04 0.95
CA LYS A 135 8.19 21.77 0.38
C LYS A 135 9.40 20.87 0.18
N HIS A 136 9.56 19.90 1.08
CA HIS A 136 10.54 18.83 1.00
C HIS A 136 9.80 17.53 1.24
N CYS A 137 9.92 16.59 0.30
CA CYS A 137 9.30 15.29 0.48
C CYS A 137 9.86 14.63 1.76
N PRO A 138 9.00 14.21 2.70
CA PRO A 138 9.45 13.58 3.93
C PRO A 138 9.98 12.16 3.73
N VAL A 139 9.82 11.61 2.53
CA VAL A 139 10.26 10.26 2.14
C VAL A 139 11.42 10.38 1.18
N SER A 140 12.53 9.71 1.46
CA SER A 140 13.62 9.57 0.48
C SER A 140 13.16 8.67 -0.67
N LYS A 141 13.66 8.97 -1.89
CA LYS A 141 13.39 8.17 -3.09
C LYS A 141 14.24 6.89 -3.11
N GLU A 142 14.38 6.26 -1.94
CA GLU A 142 15.18 5.05 -1.78
C GLU A 142 14.39 4.00 -1.00
N ILE A 143 14.45 2.77 -1.46
CA ILE A 143 13.93 1.64 -0.72
C ILE A 143 15.08 1.05 0.11
N PRO A 144 14.95 0.96 1.44
CA PRO A 144 15.96 0.38 2.31
C PRO A 144 16.29 -1.07 1.95
N GLU A 145 17.50 -1.51 2.25
CA GLU A 145 17.99 -2.85 1.87
C GLU A 145 17.11 -3.97 2.46
N ASN A 146 16.66 -3.82 3.70
CA ASN A 146 15.74 -4.78 4.33
C ASN A 146 14.39 -4.90 3.59
N MET A 147 13.94 -3.84 2.91
CA MET A 147 12.73 -3.89 2.08
C MET A 147 13.02 -4.48 0.71
N LYS A 148 14.19 -4.23 0.12
CA LYS A 148 14.62 -4.89 -1.12
C LYS A 148 14.73 -6.40 -0.93
N GLU A 149 15.29 -6.85 0.18
CA GLU A 149 15.34 -8.28 0.52
C GLU A 149 13.93 -8.90 0.63
N LYS A 150 12.99 -8.22 1.28
CA LYS A 150 11.59 -8.67 1.35
C LYS A 150 10.92 -8.71 -0.03
N LEU A 151 11.20 -7.75 -0.90
CA LEU A 151 10.72 -7.74 -2.29
C LEU A 151 11.29 -8.93 -3.06
N ASP A 152 12.58 -9.21 -2.93
CA ASP A 152 13.23 -10.34 -3.59
C ASP A 152 12.63 -11.69 -3.13
N ILE A 153 12.32 -11.83 -1.84
CA ILE A 153 11.63 -13.02 -1.30
C ILE A 153 10.21 -13.10 -1.89
N TYR A 154 9.45 -12.02 -1.84
CA TYR A 154 8.09 -11.97 -2.38
C TYR A 154 8.04 -12.31 -3.88
N LEU A 155 9.02 -11.81 -4.65
CA LEU A 155 9.13 -12.05 -6.09
C LEU A 155 9.80 -13.40 -6.44
N ASN A 156 10.08 -14.24 -5.43
CA ASN A 156 10.76 -15.54 -5.57
C ASN A 156 12.17 -15.45 -6.19
N ARG A 157 12.87 -14.34 -6.05
CA ARG A 157 14.26 -14.16 -6.48
C ARG A 157 15.26 -14.67 -5.43
N LYS A 158 14.88 -14.63 -4.15
CA LYS A 158 15.62 -15.20 -3.01
C LYS A 158 14.73 -16.16 -2.23
N ARG A 159 15.32 -17.19 -1.61
CA ARG A 159 14.58 -18.07 -0.69
C ARG A 159 14.41 -17.38 0.66
N ASP A 160 13.26 -17.54 1.27
CA ASP A 160 13.03 -17.13 2.65
C ASP A 160 13.76 -18.10 3.59
N ASN A 161 14.89 -17.66 4.15
CA ASN A 161 15.67 -18.44 5.11
C ASN A 161 15.17 -18.26 6.56
N THR A 162 14.09 -17.50 6.79
CA THR A 162 13.55 -17.21 8.12
C THR A 162 12.35 -18.08 8.50
N ALA A 163 11.87 -18.92 7.58
CA ALA A 163 10.79 -19.87 7.86
C ALA A 163 11.33 -21.09 8.61
N HIS A 164 11.38 -20.99 9.94
CA HIS A 164 11.54 -22.12 10.87
C HIS A 164 10.38 -22.15 11.86
#